data_a26c72467f458679cd5343638335f667
#
_entry.id   a26c72467f458679cd5343638335f667
#
_cell.length_a   1.000
_cell.length_b   1.000
_cell.length_c   1.000
_cell.angle_alpha   90.00
_cell.angle_beta   90.00
_cell.angle_gamma   90.00
#
_symmetry.space_group_name_H-M   'P 1'
#
loop_
_entity.id
_entity.type
_entity.pdbx_description
1 polymer ?
#
loop_
_entity_poly.entity_id
_entity_poly.type
_entity_poly.pdbx_seq_one_letter_code
_entity_poly.pdbx_strand_id
1 'polypeptide(L)' 'GAIVQVTGIVQSIDKDFTDSIVIRLKTDNEFMPASMTMNDSEKQIALGLKKGQKVVIKCKRMTRIIGSPAGSKCTFN' A
#
# COMPACT_ATOMS: atom_id res chain seq x y z
N GLY A 1 17.73 -2.01 5.40
CA GLY A 1 17.44 -0.76 4.73
C GLY A 1 16.47 0.13 5.51
N ALA A 2 16.30 1.32 5.03
CA ALA A 2 15.43 2.29 5.68
C ALA A 2 13.95 1.94 5.45
N ILE A 3 13.13 2.18 6.47
CA ILE A 3 11.69 2.04 6.34
C ILE A 3 11.16 3.31 5.66
N VAL A 4 10.35 3.13 4.63
CA VAL A 4 9.73 4.25 3.92
C VAL A 4 8.29 4.39 4.37
N GLN A 5 7.91 5.59 4.78
CA GLN A 5 6.56 5.91 5.20
C GLN A 5 5.84 6.60 4.04
N VAL A 6 4.66 6.11 3.73
CA VAL A 6 3.82 6.67 2.67
C VAL A 6 2.46 7.02 3.25
N THR A 7 2.01 8.25 2.99
CA THR A 7 0.68 8.71 3.37
C THR A 7 -0.15 8.89 2.11
N GLY A 8 -1.36 8.38 2.11
CA GLY A 8 -2.23 8.51 0.95
C GLY A 8 -3.67 8.15 1.26
N ILE A 9 -4.49 8.25 0.23
CA ILE A 9 -5.92 7.92 0.31
C ILE A 9 -6.13 6.56 -0.35
N VAL A 10 -6.86 5.69 0.33
CA VAL A 10 -7.16 4.35 -0.18
C VAL A 10 -7.98 4.48 -1.46
N GLN A 11 -7.41 4.02 -2.57
CA GLN A 11 -8.09 3.98 -3.86
C GLN A 11 -8.77 2.64 -4.08
N SER A 12 -8.09 1.55 -3.74
CA SER A 12 -8.64 0.21 -3.82
C SER A 12 -7.87 -0.75 -2.90
N ILE A 13 -8.53 -1.84 -2.56
CA ILE A 13 -7.95 -2.90 -1.73
C ILE A 13 -8.14 -4.18 -2.51
N ASP A 14 -7.03 -4.79 -2.92
CA ASP A 14 -7.05 -5.98 -3.77
C ASP A 14 -6.27 -7.11 -3.12
N LYS A 15 -6.53 -8.33 -3.58
CA LYS A 15 -5.72 -9.49 -3.25
C LYS A 15 -4.93 -9.89 -4.48
N ASP A 16 -3.64 -10.21 -4.30
CA ASP A 16 -2.86 -10.78 -5.39
C ASP A 16 -3.02 -12.31 -5.39
N PHE A 17 -2.37 -12.95 -6.35
CA PHE A 17 -2.46 -14.41 -6.50
C PHE A 17 -1.75 -15.18 -5.38
N THR A 18 -0.95 -14.50 -4.56
CA THR A 18 -0.31 -15.12 -3.38
C THR A 18 -1.13 -14.91 -2.12
N ASP A 19 -2.35 -14.41 -2.23
CA ASP A 19 -3.26 -14.12 -1.13
C ASP A 19 -2.80 -12.96 -0.24
N SER A 20 -1.85 -12.18 -0.71
CA SER A 20 -1.42 -10.96 -0.02
C SER A 20 -2.33 -9.80 -0.37
N ILE A 21 -2.60 -8.93 0.61
CA ILE A 21 -3.41 -7.74 0.39
C ILE A 21 -2.55 -6.64 -0.20
N VAL A 22 -3.01 -6.08 -1.30
CA VAL A 22 -2.37 -4.94 -1.95
C VAL A 22 -3.30 -3.74 -1.84
N ILE A 23 -2.82 -2.69 -1.19
CA ILE A 23 -3.57 -1.45 -1.06
C ILE A 23 -3.03 -0.46 -2.06
N ARG A 24 -3.89 0.03 -2.94
CA ARG A 24 -3.54 1.10 -3.86
C ARG A 24 -3.91 2.42 -3.25
N LEU A 25 -2.92 3.30 -3.17
CA LEU A 25 -3.09 4.64 -2.60
C LEU A 25 -3.12 5.67 -3.72
N LYS A 26 -4.08 6.58 -3.62
CA LYS A 26 -4.10 7.75 -4.49
C LYS A 26 -3.01 8.70 -4.01
N THR A 27 -2.10 9.03 -4.89
CA THR A 27 -1.03 9.99 -4.63
C THR A 27 -1.32 11.29 -5.34
N ASP A 28 -0.43 12.28 -5.19
CA ASP A 28 -0.55 13.55 -5.91
C ASP A 28 -0.57 13.37 -7.42
N ASN A 29 0.02 12.29 -7.90
CA ASN A 29 -0.03 11.93 -9.31
C ASN A 29 -1.11 10.87 -9.52
N GLU A 30 -2.27 11.29 -10.06
CA GLU A 30 -3.42 10.41 -10.25
C GLU A 30 -3.15 9.26 -11.21
N PHE A 31 -2.17 9.42 -12.09
CA PHE A 31 -1.84 8.41 -13.09
C PHE A 31 -0.90 7.34 -12.58
N MET A 32 -0.35 7.53 -11.38
CA MET A 32 0.66 6.62 -10.81
C MET A 32 0.34 6.31 -9.36
N PRO A 33 -0.72 5.53 -9.10
CA PRO A 33 -1.05 5.16 -7.73
C PRO A 33 0.05 4.31 -7.12
N ALA A 34 0.29 4.50 -5.82
CA ALA A 34 1.24 3.67 -5.10
C ALA A 34 0.57 2.35 -4.73
N SER A 35 1.28 1.24 -4.95
CA SER A 35 0.79 -0.09 -4.59
C SER A 35 1.55 -0.59 -3.38
N MET A 36 0.84 -0.89 -2.29
CA MET A 36 1.44 -1.31 -1.03
C MET A 36 1.02 -2.74 -0.72
N THR A 37 1.99 -3.67 -0.82
CA THR A 37 1.75 -5.05 -0.44
C THR A 37 1.95 -5.19 1.06
N MET A 38 0.87 -5.50 1.77
CA MET A 38 0.88 -5.54 3.23
C MET A 38 1.39 -6.89 3.73
N ASN A 39 2.00 -6.88 4.92
CA ASN A 39 2.33 -8.10 5.62
C ASN A 39 1.05 -8.86 5.99
N ASP A 40 1.15 -10.19 6.09
CA ASP A 40 0.01 -11.02 6.49
C ASP A 40 -0.56 -10.61 7.85
N SER A 41 0.29 -10.13 8.75
CA SER A 41 -0.15 -9.65 10.07
C SER A 41 -1.09 -8.45 9.99
N GLU A 42 -1.09 -7.72 8.87
CA GLU A 42 -1.93 -6.54 8.67
C GLU A 42 -3.19 -6.82 7.85
N LYS A 43 -3.40 -8.08 7.48
CA LYS A 43 -4.48 -8.45 6.57
C LYS A 43 -5.86 -8.07 7.09
N GLN A 44 -6.14 -8.34 8.38
CA GLN A 44 -7.44 -8.02 8.96
C GLN A 44 -7.68 -6.52 9.01
N ILE A 45 -6.65 -5.75 9.35
CA ILE A 45 -6.75 -4.30 9.38
C ILE A 45 -7.01 -3.77 7.96
N ALA A 46 -6.28 -4.30 6.99
CA ALA A 46 -6.43 -3.89 5.60
C ALA A 46 -7.84 -4.15 5.07
N LEU A 47 -8.42 -5.29 5.41
CA LEU A 47 -9.76 -5.64 4.95
C LEU A 47 -10.84 -4.77 5.60
N GLY A 48 -10.54 -4.13 6.72
CA GLY A 48 -11.46 -3.20 7.38
C GLY A 48 -11.40 -1.78 6.84
N LEU A 49 -10.47 -1.47 5.95
CA LEU A 49 -10.34 -0.13 5.39
C LEU A 49 -11.44 0.13 4.35
N LYS A 50 -11.72 1.41 4.15
CA LYS A 50 -12.71 1.85 3.17
C LYS A 50 -12.04 2.74 2.13
N LYS A 51 -12.57 2.70 0.90
CA LYS A 51 -12.11 3.60 -0.16
C LYS A 51 -12.32 5.06 0.29
N GLY A 52 -11.33 5.89 0.02
CA GLY A 52 -11.36 7.30 0.42
C GLY A 52 -10.79 7.56 1.79
N GLN A 53 -10.44 6.52 2.54
CA GLN A 53 -9.85 6.68 3.87
C GLN A 53 -8.37 7.05 3.75
N LYS A 54 -7.96 8.03 4.56
CA LYS A 54 -6.55 8.41 4.63
C LYS A 54 -5.81 7.43 5.53
N VAL A 55 -4.67 6.93 5.05
CA VAL A 55 -3.85 5.97 5.80
C VAL A 55 -2.38 6.34 5.73
N VAL A 56 -1.64 5.90 6.72
CA VAL A 56 -0.18 6.00 6.76
C VAL A 56 0.36 4.58 6.79
N ILE A 57 1.21 4.26 5.81
CA ILE A 57 1.74 2.91 5.64
C ILE A 57 3.26 2.97 5.64
N LYS A 58 3.88 2.08 6.39
CA LYS A 58 5.34 1.93 6.42
C LYS A 58 5.72 0.66 5.70
N CYS A 59 6.66 0.76 4.78
CA CYS A 59 7.12 -0.38 4.00
C CYS A 59 8.61 -0.58 4.18
N LYS A 60 9.03 -1.83 4.33
CA LYS A 60 10.45 -2.17 4.47
C LYS A 60 11.17 -2.11 3.13
N ARG A 61 10.43 -2.29 2.03
CA ARG A 61 11.00 -2.20 0.69
C ARG A 61 10.10 -1.34 -0.18
N MET A 62 10.75 -0.47 -0.93
CA MET A 62 10.07 0.33 -1.95
C MET A 62 10.79 0.12 -3.27
N THR A 63 10.04 -0.16 -4.31
CA THR A 63 10.56 -0.26 -5.66
C THR A 63 9.73 0.64 -6.56
N ARG A 64 10.26 0.91 -7.74
CA ARG A 64 9.53 1.69 -8.74
C ARG A 64 9.38 0.83 -9.98
N ILE A 65 8.15 0.56 -10.36
CA ILE A 65 7.84 -0.24 -11.53
C ILE A 65 7.21 0.69 -12.57
N ILE A 66 7.95 0.97 -13.63
CA ILE A 66 7.51 1.86 -14.73
C ILE A 66 6.96 3.17 -14.19
N GLY A 67 7.70 3.78 -13.25
CA GLY A 67 7.32 5.07 -12.68
C GLY A 67 6.32 5.02 -11.54
N SER A 68 5.73 3.89 -11.24
CA SER A 68 4.79 3.75 -10.11
C SER A 68 5.51 3.21 -8.89
N PRO A 69 5.39 3.86 -7.72
CA PRO A 69 5.99 3.32 -6.52
C PRO A 69 5.24 2.07 -6.06
N ALA A 70 6.00 1.06 -5.65
CA ALA A 70 5.45 -0.18 -5.12
C ALA A 70 6.19 -0.54 -3.85
N GLY A 71 5.44 -0.72 -2.77
CA GLY A 71 6.00 -1.13 -1.49
C GLY A 71 5.70 -2.59 -1.20
N SER A 72 6.58 -3.24 -0.46
CA SER A 72 6.38 -4.60 0.02
C SER A 72 6.73 -4.69 1.49
N LYS A 73 6.23 -5.74 2.16
CA LYS A 73 6.37 -5.93 3.60
C LYS A 73 5.92 -4.69 4.36
N CYS A 74 4.73 -4.20 4.01
CA CYS A 74 4.19 -2.97 4.56
C CYS A 74 3.35 -3.24 5.80
N THR A 75 3.38 -2.29 6.72
CA THR A 75 2.57 -2.33 7.94
C THR A 75 1.89 -0.98 8.12
N PHE A 76 0.80 -0.98 8.88
CA PHE A 76 0.18 0.28 9.27
C PHE A 76 0.95 0.90 10.41
N ASN A 77 0.96 2.21 10.41
CA ASN A 77 1.61 2.95 11.48
C ASN A 77 0.78 2.90 12.75
#